data_43baf3958e95a3118587b3ceadc11b96
#
_entry.id   43baf3958e95a3118587b3ceadc11b96
#
_cell.length_a   1.000
_cell.length_b   1.000
_cell.length_c   1.000
_cell.angle_alpha   90.00
_cell.angle_beta   90.00
_cell.angle_gamma   90.00
#
_symmetry.space_group_name_H-M   'P 1'
#
loop_
_entity.id
_entity.type
_entity.pdbx_description
1 polymer ?
#
loop_
_entity_poly.entity_id
_entity_poly.type
_entity_poly.pdbx_seq_one_letter_code
_entity_poly.pdbx_strand_id
1 'polypeptide(L)'
;MNGRKLKAAALMLAGFFVVGAVAGSCYALVSANSVKTNKYNTAQLTQHLQYAEVEAGRLQCIVLQDKAELYNIPSGLEGKVIERMSKGVKVDYLETVSSQDKDESFAITTVELQFQRFWGARHIIPEGSKVQILRSARDNGEVRGRVFVDGKYYDKDFDLQYLRFPYVGQWKKVEFQGKPGFMKYDTLSESKLM
;
A
#
# COMPACT_ATOMS: atom_id res chain seq x y z
N MET A 1 -11.67 50.21 24.44
CA MET A 1 -10.93 48.94 24.74
C MET A 1 -10.07 48.57 23.54
N ASN A 2 -8.94 48.61 23.71
CA ASN A 2 -7.65 48.72 23.07
C ASN A 2 -7.36 47.69 21.99
N GLY A 3 -7.31 48.14 20.74
CA GLY A 3 -6.94 47.34 19.54
C GLY A 3 -5.51 46.77 19.54
N ARG A 4 -4.70 47.03 20.57
CA ARG A 4 -3.36 46.46 20.77
C ARG A 4 -3.37 45.05 21.37
N LYS A 5 -4.41 44.67 22.12
CA LYS A 5 -4.55 43.31 22.69
C LYS A 5 -5.02 42.28 21.69
N LEU A 6 -5.75 42.67 20.64
CA LEU A 6 -6.20 41.75 19.57
C LEU A 6 -5.05 41.37 18.61
N LYS A 7 -4.08 42.28 18.39
CA LYS A 7 -2.95 41.98 17.52
C LYS A 7 -1.94 40.99 18.11
N ALA A 8 -1.79 40.99 19.43
CA ALA A 8 -0.93 40.05 20.13
C ALA A 8 -1.51 38.62 20.15
N ALA A 9 -2.85 38.49 20.25
CA ALA A 9 -3.52 37.21 20.25
C ALA A 9 -3.52 36.56 18.82
N ALA A 10 -3.62 37.36 17.77
CA ALA A 10 -3.56 36.86 16.40
C ALA A 10 -2.15 36.36 16.00
N LEU A 11 -1.10 36.95 16.54
CA LEU A 11 0.28 36.48 16.27
C LEU A 11 0.62 35.18 17.01
N MET A 12 0.01 34.94 18.18
CA MET A 12 0.20 33.68 18.91
C MET A 12 -0.54 32.52 18.24
N LEU A 13 -1.68 32.75 17.61
CA LEU A 13 -2.42 31.70 16.89
C LEU A 13 -1.73 31.27 15.57
N ALA A 14 -1.06 32.22 14.89
CA ALA A 14 -0.32 31.88 13.65
C ALA A 14 0.95 31.07 13.94
N GLY A 15 1.57 31.23 15.12
CA GLY A 15 2.74 30.45 15.53
C GLY A 15 2.41 29.00 15.88
N PHE A 16 1.18 28.72 16.32
CA PHE A 16 0.77 27.36 16.73
C PHE A 16 0.40 26.45 15.55
N PHE A 17 0.02 27.03 14.40
CA PHE A 17 -0.42 26.23 13.25
C PHE A 17 0.73 25.68 12.39
N VAL A 18 1.93 26.26 12.47
CA VAL A 18 3.10 25.79 11.73
C VAL A 18 3.82 24.64 12.45
N VAL A 19 3.65 24.52 13.76
CA VAL A 19 4.30 23.45 14.55
C VAL A 19 3.45 22.18 14.65
N GLY A 20 2.15 22.27 14.31
CA GLY A 20 1.22 21.12 14.38
C GLY A 20 1.32 20.14 13.20
N ALA A 21 2.06 20.46 12.15
CA ALA A 21 2.19 19.61 10.96
C ALA A 21 3.44 18.71 10.97
N VAL A 22 4.33 18.87 11.94
CA VAL A 22 5.48 17.96 12.14
C VAL A 22 5.18 17.08 13.33
N ALA A 23 4.52 15.98 13.04
CA ALA A 23 4.08 14.98 14.00
C ALA A 23 5.21 14.52 14.93
N GLY A 24 5.01 14.77 16.19
CA GLY A 24 5.22 13.79 17.26
C GLY A 24 6.63 13.29 17.52
N SER A 25 7.67 14.12 17.66
CA SER A 25 8.85 13.71 18.43
C SER A 25 9.75 14.85 18.92
N CYS A 26 9.43 16.10 18.66
CA CYS A 26 10.25 17.22 19.17
C CYS A 26 9.58 18.04 20.25
N TYR A 27 8.84 17.42 21.18
CA TYR A 27 8.32 18.10 22.36
C TYR A 27 9.32 18.22 23.52
N ALA A 28 10.55 17.80 23.32
CA ALA A 28 11.61 18.06 24.29
C ALA A 28 12.49 19.16 23.75
N LEU A 29 12.52 20.29 24.45
CA LEU A 29 13.47 21.40 24.33
C LEU A 29 13.00 22.66 23.56
N VAL A 30 11.79 23.13 23.84
CA VAL A 30 11.63 24.59 23.86
C VAL A 30 11.09 24.98 25.24
N SER A 31 11.98 25.02 26.20
CA SER A 31 11.69 25.72 27.46
C SER A 31 11.51 27.19 27.13
N ALA A 32 10.37 27.74 27.55
CA ALA A 32 9.96 29.10 27.30
C ALA A 32 10.80 30.10 28.15
N ASN A 33 12.12 30.08 28.01
CA ASN A 33 12.97 31.08 28.62
C ASN A 33 14.02 31.59 27.62
N SER A 34 13.79 32.80 27.25
CA SER A 34 14.60 33.69 26.44
C SER A 34 14.19 33.83 24.98
N VAL A 35 13.10 34.57 24.76
CA VAL A 35 12.95 35.31 23.50
C VAL A 35 13.97 36.46 23.55
N LYS A 36 15.25 36.14 23.37
CA LYS A 36 16.18 37.06 22.76
C LYS A 36 16.01 36.88 21.25
N THR A 37 15.50 37.92 20.63
CA THR A 37 15.39 38.07 19.16
C THR A 37 16.74 37.85 18.50
N ASN A 38 17.14 36.61 18.33
CA ASN A 38 18.16 36.26 17.36
C ASN A 38 17.47 36.20 16.00
N LYS A 39 17.85 37.12 15.12
CA LYS A 39 17.55 37.07 13.68
C LYS A 39 18.17 35.81 13.08
N TYR A 40 17.61 34.66 13.36
CA TYR A 40 17.94 33.45 12.59
C TYR A 40 17.35 33.64 11.20
N ASN A 41 18.23 33.68 10.23
CA ASN A 41 17.87 33.79 8.83
C ASN A 41 16.97 32.58 8.49
N THR A 42 15.82 32.80 7.90
CA THR A 42 14.84 31.78 7.54
C THR A 42 15.49 30.61 6.74
N ALA A 43 16.55 30.91 5.98
CA ALA A 43 17.37 29.94 5.28
C ALA A 43 18.10 28.95 6.21
N GLN A 44 18.59 29.40 7.38
CA GLN A 44 19.24 28.51 8.35
C GLN A 44 18.25 27.60 9.06
N LEU A 45 17.04 28.09 9.35
CA LEU A 45 15.97 27.26 9.92
C LEU A 45 15.53 26.17 8.93
N THR A 46 15.40 26.52 7.66
CA THR A 46 15.04 25.56 6.60
C THR A 46 16.14 24.52 6.40
N GLN A 47 17.43 24.92 6.46
CA GLN A 47 18.52 23.95 6.41
C GLN A 47 18.54 23.03 7.64
N HIS A 48 18.33 23.53 8.85
CA HIS A 48 18.27 22.71 10.05
C HIS A 48 17.08 21.74 10.05
N LEU A 49 15.93 22.15 9.51
CA LEU A 49 14.78 21.25 9.33
C LEU A 49 15.07 20.17 8.27
N GLN A 50 15.73 20.52 7.15
CA GLN A 50 16.16 19.55 6.16
C GLN A 50 17.21 18.56 6.71
N TYR A 51 18.17 19.03 7.52
CA TYR A 51 19.15 18.14 8.16
C TYR A 51 18.48 17.24 9.22
N ALA A 52 17.51 17.75 9.98
CA ALA A 52 16.74 16.94 10.94
C ALA A 52 15.86 15.87 10.26
N GLU A 53 15.32 16.15 9.06
CA GLU A 53 14.61 15.17 8.26
C GLU A 53 15.53 14.08 7.68
N VAL A 54 16.77 14.42 7.36
CA VAL A 54 17.75 13.45 6.83
C VAL A 54 18.32 12.55 7.93
N GLU A 55 18.37 13.04 9.20
CA GLU A 55 18.79 12.23 10.36
C GLU A 55 17.62 11.48 11.03
N ALA A 56 16.36 11.79 10.73
CA ALA A 56 15.24 10.97 11.14
C ALA A 56 15.33 9.63 10.41
N GLY A 57 15.78 8.60 11.12
CA GLY A 57 15.96 7.25 10.59
C GLY A 57 14.71 6.83 9.81
N ARG A 58 14.91 6.29 8.62
CA ARG A 58 13.79 5.82 7.79
C ARG A 58 13.09 4.68 8.49
N LEU A 59 11.77 4.73 8.52
CA LEU A 59 10.97 3.60 8.99
C LEU A 59 11.20 2.42 8.05
N GLN A 60 11.57 1.28 8.59
CA GLN A 60 11.79 0.06 7.81
C GLN A 60 10.83 -1.05 8.24
N CYS A 61 10.48 -1.88 7.28
CA CYS A 61 9.79 -3.15 7.49
C CYS A 61 10.69 -4.31 7.04
N ILE A 62 10.45 -5.49 7.60
CA ILE A 62 11.13 -6.72 7.22
C ILE A 62 10.14 -7.62 6.50
N VAL A 63 10.54 -8.21 5.39
CA VAL A 63 9.76 -9.20 4.65
C VAL A 63 9.66 -10.48 5.47
N LEU A 64 8.44 -10.94 5.74
CA LEU A 64 8.15 -12.06 6.65
C LEU A 64 8.11 -13.43 5.97
N GLN A 65 7.95 -13.46 4.65
CA GLN A 65 7.80 -14.69 3.87
C GLN A 65 8.68 -14.70 2.63
N ASP A 66 9.03 -15.90 2.15
CA ASP A 66 9.75 -16.05 0.89
C ASP A 66 8.87 -15.78 -0.32
N LYS A 67 9.48 -15.29 -1.40
CA LYS A 67 8.79 -14.91 -2.64
C LYS A 67 7.71 -13.85 -2.46
N ALA A 68 7.84 -13.00 -1.43
CA ALA A 68 6.95 -11.87 -1.24
C ALA A 68 7.02 -10.94 -2.46
N GLU A 69 5.87 -10.54 -2.94
CA GLU A 69 5.75 -9.80 -4.21
C GLU A 69 5.59 -8.30 -3.95
N LEU A 70 6.37 -7.50 -4.66
CA LEU A 70 6.25 -6.05 -4.75
C LEU A 70 5.44 -5.72 -6.02
N TYR A 71 4.37 -4.97 -5.87
CA TYR A 71 3.45 -4.61 -6.94
C TYR A 71 3.59 -3.13 -7.31
N ASN A 72 3.25 -2.78 -8.56
CA ASN A 72 3.25 -1.39 -9.02
C ASN A 72 2.05 -0.57 -8.52
N ILE A 73 0.93 -1.23 -8.17
CA ILE A 73 -0.28 -0.63 -7.59
C ILE A 73 -0.84 -1.54 -6.48
N PRO A 74 -1.62 -1.00 -5.51
CA PRO A 74 -2.18 -1.78 -4.41
C PRO A 74 -3.44 -2.56 -4.84
N SER A 75 -3.27 -3.50 -5.75
CA SER A 75 -4.32 -4.37 -6.28
C SER A 75 -3.78 -5.78 -6.53
N GLY A 76 -4.48 -6.79 -6.02
CA GLY A 76 -4.19 -8.19 -6.31
C GLY A 76 -4.60 -8.59 -7.73
N LEU A 77 -5.61 -7.92 -8.30
CA LEU A 77 -6.13 -8.20 -9.63
C LEU A 77 -5.33 -7.51 -10.75
N GLU A 78 -5.16 -6.19 -10.63
CA GLU A 78 -4.58 -5.35 -11.69
C GLU A 78 -3.09 -5.08 -11.46
N GLY A 79 -2.61 -5.29 -10.23
CA GLY A 79 -1.22 -5.08 -9.87
C GLY A 79 -0.29 -6.02 -10.63
N LYS A 80 0.78 -5.45 -11.19
CA LYS A 80 1.88 -6.22 -11.80
C LYS A 80 3.00 -6.37 -10.79
N VAL A 81 3.50 -7.58 -10.64
CA VAL A 81 4.68 -7.85 -9.81
C VAL A 81 5.90 -7.24 -10.49
N ILE A 82 6.56 -6.32 -9.79
CA ILE A 82 7.78 -5.65 -10.26
C ILE A 82 9.05 -6.27 -9.66
N GLU A 83 8.91 -6.92 -8.50
CA GLU A 83 10.03 -7.59 -7.82
C GLU A 83 9.50 -8.72 -6.91
N ARG A 84 10.33 -9.74 -6.66
CA ARG A 84 10.09 -10.79 -5.67
C ARG A 84 11.20 -10.82 -4.65
N MET A 85 10.85 -10.82 -3.37
CA MET A 85 11.76 -10.69 -2.27
C MET A 85 11.78 -11.94 -1.40
N SER A 86 12.93 -12.27 -0.86
CA SER A 86 13.10 -13.34 0.12
C SER A 86 12.78 -12.84 1.53
N LYS A 87 12.44 -13.75 2.40
CA LYS A 87 12.26 -13.49 3.83
C LYS A 87 13.51 -12.81 4.41
N GLY A 88 13.31 -11.84 5.30
CA GLY A 88 14.38 -11.10 5.98
C GLY A 88 14.87 -9.86 5.24
N VAL A 89 14.48 -9.65 3.99
CA VAL A 89 14.80 -8.43 3.24
C VAL A 89 14.20 -7.22 3.94
N LYS A 90 14.96 -6.13 4.02
CA LYS A 90 14.51 -4.84 4.58
C LYS A 90 14.05 -3.95 3.45
N VAL A 91 12.94 -3.25 3.68
CA VAL A 91 12.36 -2.27 2.76
C VAL A 91 12.04 -0.98 3.52
N ASP A 92 12.22 0.16 2.90
CA ASP A 92 11.85 1.44 3.50
C ASP A 92 10.33 1.60 3.44
N TYR A 93 9.71 1.82 4.60
CA TYR A 93 8.27 2.04 4.70
C TYR A 93 7.94 3.51 4.39
N LEU A 94 6.95 3.73 3.56
CA LEU A 94 6.48 5.07 3.20
C LEU A 94 5.12 5.38 3.85
N GLU A 95 4.12 4.56 3.57
CA GLU A 95 2.75 4.74 4.06
C GLU A 95 1.92 3.45 4.00
N THR A 96 0.79 3.43 4.70
CA THR A 96 -0.22 2.38 4.56
C THR A 96 -1.39 2.91 3.71
N VAL A 97 -1.82 2.13 2.73
CA VAL A 97 -2.92 2.47 1.82
C VAL A 97 -3.95 1.35 1.77
N SER A 98 -5.18 1.70 1.43
CA SER A 98 -6.24 0.71 1.18
C SER A 98 -6.07 0.08 -0.20
N SER A 99 -6.50 -1.17 -0.35
CA SER A 99 -6.57 -1.82 -1.65
C SER A 99 -7.49 -1.10 -2.62
N GLN A 100 -7.15 -1.19 -3.90
CA GLN A 100 -8.04 -0.80 -5.00
C GLN A 100 -9.09 -1.88 -5.29
N ASP A 101 -8.81 -3.14 -4.93
CA ASP A 101 -9.78 -4.23 -5.03
C ASP A 101 -10.88 -4.04 -3.99
N LYS A 102 -12.14 -4.18 -4.43
CA LYS A 102 -13.32 -3.93 -3.59
C LYS A 102 -14.24 -5.14 -3.43
N ASP A 103 -14.03 -6.16 -4.22
CA ASP A 103 -14.93 -7.30 -4.32
C ASP A 103 -14.14 -8.60 -4.41
N GLU A 104 -14.29 -9.45 -3.39
CA GLU A 104 -13.66 -10.77 -3.31
C GLU A 104 -14.47 -11.87 -3.99
N SER A 105 -15.65 -11.55 -4.51
CA SER A 105 -16.56 -12.56 -5.11
C SER A 105 -16.10 -13.08 -6.46
N PHE A 106 -15.03 -12.53 -7.03
CA PHE A 106 -14.51 -12.95 -8.33
C PHE A 106 -12.99 -13.01 -8.37
N ALA A 107 -12.48 -13.75 -9.34
CA ALA A 107 -11.08 -13.80 -9.73
C ALA A 107 -10.92 -13.49 -11.21
N ILE A 108 -9.71 -13.32 -11.70
CA ILE A 108 -9.40 -13.24 -13.12
C ILE A 108 -8.47 -14.37 -13.56
N THR A 109 -8.65 -14.86 -14.79
CA THR A 109 -7.74 -15.87 -15.36
C THR A 109 -6.38 -15.25 -15.68
N THR A 110 -5.30 -15.96 -15.36
CA THR A 110 -3.92 -15.52 -15.61
C THR A 110 -3.35 -16.04 -16.91
N VAL A 111 -4.07 -16.95 -17.54
CA VAL A 111 -3.73 -17.56 -18.83
C VAL A 111 -5.00 -17.86 -19.60
N GLU A 112 -4.88 -18.08 -20.90
CA GLU A 112 -5.95 -18.64 -21.70
C GLU A 112 -6.24 -20.08 -21.26
N LEU A 113 -7.52 -20.40 -21.02
CA LEU A 113 -7.97 -21.73 -20.64
C LEU A 113 -8.93 -22.30 -21.68
N GLN A 114 -8.82 -23.60 -21.93
CA GLN A 114 -9.72 -24.31 -22.84
C GLN A 114 -10.54 -25.33 -22.07
N PHE A 115 -11.80 -25.49 -22.45
CA PHE A 115 -12.64 -26.58 -21.94
C PHE A 115 -13.60 -27.07 -23.02
N GLN A 116 -13.96 -28.35 -22.91
CA GLN A 116 -14.93 -28.97 -23.79
C GLN A 116 -16.02 -29.60 -22.91
N ARG A 117 -17.28 -29.39 -23.28
CA ARG A 117 -18.40 -29.99 -22.59
C ARG A 117 -18.82 -31.23 -23.35
N PHE A 118 -18.47 -32.43 -22.82
CA PHE A 118 -18.76 -33.72 -23.46
C PHE A 118 -18.49 -33.72 -25.01
N TRP A 119 -19.47 -33.98 -25.82
CA TRP A 119 -19.38 -34.03 -27.30
C TRP A 119 -19.57 -32.65 -27.96
N GLY A 120 -19.46 -31.55 -27.21
CA GLY A 120 -19.71 -30.21 -27.71
C GLY A 120 -18.48 -29.49 -28.26
N ALA A 121 -18.70 -28.24 -28.70
CA ALA A 121 -17.64 -27.36 -29.15
C ALA A 121 -16.61 -27.10 -28.04
N ARG A 122 -15.36 -26.88 -28.47
CA ARG A 122 -14.31 -26.41 -27.59
C ARG A 122 -14.53 -24.91 -27.32
N HIS A 123 -14.53 -24.51 -26.06
CA HIS A 123 -14.66 -23.12 -25.63
C HIS A 123 -13.32 -22.62 -25.13
N ILE A 124 -13.03 -21.36 -25.42
CA ILE A 124 -11.80 -20.69 -24.99
C ILE A 124 -12.20 -19.60 -23.99
N ILE A 125 -11.58 -19.63 -22.82
CA ILE A 125 -11.66 -18.57 -21.83
C ILE A 125 -10.39 -17.75 -21.98
N PRO A 126 -10.45 -16.50 -22.47
CA PRO A 126 -9.28 -15.66 -22.64
C PRO A 126 -8.60 -15.36 -21.29
N GLU A 127 -7.30 -15.08 -21.32
CA GLU A 127 -6.60 -14.46 -20.20
C GLU A 127 -7.30 -13.15 -19.80
N GLY A 128 -7.36 -12.86 -18.48
CA GLY A 128 -8.05 -11.69 -17.95
C GLY A 128 -9.57 -11.84 -17.83
N SER A 129 -10.14 -13.00 -18.16
CA SER A 129 -11.57 -13.25 -18.02
C SER A 129 -12.00 -13.24 -16.56
N LYS A 130 -13.11 -12.55 -16.26
CA LYS A 130 -13.69 -12.50 -14.92
C LYS A 130 -14.40 -13.81 -14.61
N VAL A 131 -14.02 -14.43 -13.48
CA VAL A 131 -14.61 -15.67 -12.96
C VAL A 131 -15.29 -15.36 -11.63
N GLN A 132 -16.61 -15.47 -11.57
CA GLN A 132 -17.36 -15.36 -10.32
C GLN A 132 -17.12 -16.61 -9.49
N ILE A 133 -16.71 -16.46 -8.23
CA ILE A 133 -16.46 -17.57 -7.32
C ILE A 133 -17.78 -18.03 -6.71
N LEU A 134 -18.14 -19.26 -6.94
CA LEU A 134 -19.38 -19.89 -6.47
C LEU A 134 -19.18 -20.70 -5.17
N ARG A 135 -18.00 -21.24 -4.97
CA ARG A 135 -17.63 -22.03 -3.80
C ARG A 135 -16.12 -21.88 -3.54
N SER A 136 -15.76 -21.81 -2.27
CA SER A 136 -14.37 -21.76 -1.82
C SER A 136 -13.51 -22.90 -2.37
N ALA A 137 -12.21 -22.71 -2.36
CA ALA A 137 -11.25 -23.71 -2.80
C ALA A 137 -11.45 -25.07 -2.07
N ARG A 138 -11.25 -26.14 -2.81
CA ARG A 138 -11.24 -27.51 -2.29
C ARG A 138 -9.80 -27.92 -1.96
N ASP A 139 -9.66 -29.00 -1.23
CA ASP A 139 -8.35 -29.55 -0.84
C ASP A 139 -7.47 -29.95 -2.05
N ASN A 140 -8.08 -30.17 -3.22
CA ASN A 140 -7.37 -30.49 -4.46
C ASN A 140 -6.80 -29.26 -5.21
N GLY A 141 -6.88 -28.06 -4.62
CA GLY A 141 -6.37 -26.84 -5.26
C GLY A 141 -7.27 -26.27 -6.35
N GLU A 142 -8.55 -26.65 -6.38
CA GLU A 142 -9.53 -26.15 -7.35
C GLU A 142 -10.62 -25.30 -6.66
N VAL A 143 -11.18 -24.35 -7.41
CA VAL A 143 -12.31 -23.53 -7.00
C VAL A 143 -13.44 -23.64 -8.01
N ARG A 144 -14.68 -23.74 -7.53
CA ARG A 144 -15.86 -23.70 -8.39
C ARG A 144 -16.17 -22.27 -8.78
N GLY A 145 -16.15 -21.98 -10.09
CA GLY A 145 -16.40 -20.63 -10.60
C GLY A 145 -17.34 -20.62 -11.78
N ARG A 146 -17.90 -19.45 -12.05
CA ARG A 146 -18.75 -19.15 -13.21
C ARG A 146 -18.07 -18.14 -14.12
N VAL A 147 -17.97 -18.46 -15.40
CA VAL A 147 -17.37 -17.60 -16.41
C VAL A 147 -18.37 -17.36 -17.54
N PHE A 148 -18.32 -16.15 -18.15
CA PHE A 148 -19.10 -15.81 -19.34
C PHE A 148 -18.24 -15.95 -20.58
N VAL A 149 -18.64 -16.84 -21.50
CA VAL A 149 -17.92 -17.13 -22.76
C VAL A 149 -18.95 -17.35 -23.85
N ASP A 150 -18.69 -16.85 -25.06
CA ASP A 150 -19.55 -17.06 -26.24
C ASP A 150 -21.03 -16.75 -25.97
N GLY A 151 -21.33 -15.70 -25.21
CA GLY A 151 -22.69 -15.27 -24.90
C GLY A 151 -23.41 -16.12 -23.84
N LYS A 152 -22.73 -17.04 -23.15
CA LYS A 152 -23.33 -17.93 -22.14
C LYS A 152 -22.48 -18.02 -20.87
N TYR A 153 -23.14 -18.35 -19.75
CA TYR A 153 -22.46 -18.66 -18.50
C TYR A 153 -22.15 -20.15 -18.39
N TYR A 154 -20.92 -20.44 -17.93
CA TYR A 154 -20.46 -21.81 -17.67
C TYR A 154 -19.93 -21.92 -16.25
N ASP A 155 -20.43 -22.91 -15.53
CA ASP A 155 -19.94 -23.28 -14.20
C ASP A 155 -18.93 -24.42 -14.34
N LYS A 156 -17.69 -24.18 -13.91
CA LYS A 156 -16.63 -25.20 -13.95
C LYS A 156 -15.68 -25.07 -12.77
N ASP A 157 -14.86 -26.09 -12.57
CA ASP A 157 -13.78 -26.06 -11.62
C ASP A 157 -12.53 -25.46 -12.28
N PHE A 158 -11.88 -24.54 -11.59
CA PHE A 158 -10.68 -23.85 -12.02
C PHE A 158 -9.56 -24.19 -11.06
N ASP A 159 -8.37 -24.50 -11.57
CA ASP A 159 -7.17 -24.62 -10.78
C ASP A 159 -6.74 -23.23 -10.27
N LEU A 160 -6.45 -23.15 -8.96
CA LEU A 160 -6.05 -21.92 -8.29
C LEU A 160 -4.82 -21.25 -8.92
N GLN A 161 -3.89 -22.03 -9.48
CA GLN A 161 -2.67 -21.50 -10.10
C GLN A 161 -2.96 -20.64 -11.35
N TYR A 162 -4.11 -20.83 -11.99
CA TYR A 162 -4.53 -20.08 -13.17
C TYR A 162 -5.47 -18.92 -12.85
N LEU A 163 -5.68 -18.64 -11.57
CA LEU A 163 -6.52 -17.56 -11.12
C LEU A 163 -5.72 -16.55 -10.29
N ARG A 164 -6.03 -15.28 -10.50
CA ARG A 164 -5.57 -14.19 -9.65
C ARG A 164 -6.77 -13.68 -8.86
N PHE A 165 -6.59 -13.62 -7.55
CA PHE A 165 -7.64 -13.19 -6.63
C PHE A 165 -7.43 -11.74 -6.20
N PRO A 166 -8.52 -11.01 -5.89
CA PRO A 166 -8.43 -9.70 -5.26
C PRO A 166 -7.79 -9.82 -3.87
N TYR A 167 -7.23 -8.73 -3.42
CA TYR A 167 -6.79 -8.59 -2.04
C TYR A 167 -7.39 -7.30 -1.47
N VAL A 168 -8.50 -7.41 -0.75
CA VAL A 168 -9.27 -6.26 -0.22
C VAL A 168 -8.63 -5.65 1.05
N GLY A 169 -7.54 -6.21 1.55
CA GLY A 169 -6.81 -5.77 2.73
C GLY A 169 -6.06 -4.45 2.56
N GLN A 170 -5.25 -4.14 3.55
CA GLN A 170 -4.34 -3.00 3.53
C GLN A 170 -3.04 -3.36 2.82
N TRP A 171 -2.42 -2.36 2.20
CA TRP A 171 -1.12 -2.44 1.56
C TRP A 171 -0.16 -1.48 2.25
N LYS A 172 1.11 -1.86 2.31
CA LYS A 172 2.19 -0.94 2.65
C LYS A 172 2.87 -0.48 1.36
N LYS A 173 2.91 0.83 1.16
CA LYS A 173 3.77 1.42 0.14
C LYS A 173 5.18 1.45 0.70
N VAL A 174 6.09 0.90 -0.04
CA VAL A 174 7.49 0.71 0.36
C VAL A 174 8.42 1.13 -0.77
N GLU A 175 9.68 1.36 -0.42
CA GLU A 175 10.75 1.55 -1.39
C GLU A 175 11.81 0.45 -1.19
N PHE A 176 12.19 -0.20 -2.28
CA PHE A 176 13.25 -1.19 -2.30
C PHE A 176 14.26 -0.84 -3.40
N GLN A 177 15.52 -0.59 -3.02
CA GLN A 177 16.60 -0.21 -3.94
C GLN A 177 16.22 0.99 -4.85
N GLY A 178 15.55 2.00 -4.29
CA GLY A 178 15.10 3.18 -5.03
C GLY A 178 13.86 2.96 -5.89
N LYS A 179 13.24 1.78 -5.88
CA LYS A 179 12.01 1.46 -6.59
C LYS A 179 10.83 1.49 -5.63
N PRO A 180 9.88 2.41 -5.77
CA PRO A 180 8.65 2.41 -4.97
C PRO A 180 7.69 1.31 -5.46
N GLY A 181 6.93 0.74 -4.54
CA GLY A 181 5.91 -0.24 -4.85
C GLY A 181 5.03 -0.55 -3.65
N PHE A 182 4.18 -1.56 -3.78
CA PHE A 182 3.18 -1.94 -2.80
C PHE A 182 3.33 -3.41 -2.44
N MET A 183 3.30 -3.70 -1.14
CA MET A 183 3.28 -5.06 -0.62
C MET A 183 2.05 -5.25 0.27
N LYS A 184 1.49 -6.45 0.27
CA LYS A 184 0.37 -6.79 1.16
C LYS A 184 0.79 -6.58 2.60
N TYR A 185 -0.10 -6.03 3.42
CA TYR A 185 0.22 -5.62 4.79
C TYR A 185 0.76 -6.76 5.65
N ASP A 186 0.21 -7.94 5.50
CA ASP A 186 0.54 -9.18 6.22
C ASP A 186 1.87 -9.82 5.81
N THR A 187 2.45 -9.39 4.68
CA THR A 187 3.76 -9.88 4.20
C THR A 187 4.95 -9.17 4.83
N LEU A 188 4.70 -8.10 5.59
CA LEU A 188 5.71 -7.24 6.19
C LEU A 188 5.53 -7.13 7.71
N SER A 189 6.65 -7.02 8.42
CA SER A 189 6.65 -6.68 9.85
C SER A 189 6.02 -5.30 10.09
N GLU A 190 5.76 -4.96 11.36
CA GLU A 190 5.51 -3.57 11.73
C GLU A 190 6.72 -2.70 11.37
N SER A 191 6.46 -1.44 11.03
CA SER A 191 7.51 -0.46 10.73
C SER A 191 8.24 -0.07 12.01
N LYS A 192 9.56 -0.05 11.97
CA LYS A 192 10.43 0.36 13.07
C LYS A 192 11.46 1.35 12.57
N LEU A 193 11.81 2.33 13.42
CA LEU A 193 13.00 3.14 13.22
C LEU A 193 14.23 2.25 13.39
N MET A 194 15.12 2.27 12.42
CA MET A 194 16.41 1.60 12.48
C MET A 194 17.54 2.60 12.34
#